data_e9d2dc133bf11bdc93f2e526d3f28bd5
#
_entry.id   e9d2dc133bf11bdc93f2e526d3f28bd5
#
_cell.length_a   1.000
_cell.length_b   1.000
_cell.length_c   1.000
_cell.angle_alpha   90.00
_cell.angle_beta   90.00
_cell.angle_gamma   90.00
#
_symmetry.space_group_name_H-M   'P 1'
#
loop_
_entity.id
_entity.type
_entity.pdbx_description
1 polymer ?
#
loop_
_entity_poly.entity_id
_entity_poly.type
_entity_poly.pdbx_seq_one_letter_code
_entity_poly.pdbx_strand_id
1 'polypeptide(L)'
;MALTKTLAHVVSALLIATPIISIAAECSAKSGAQTVPLLELYTSEGCSSCPPADKWMSGIKTDKVTPLAFHVDYWDYIGWKDKFSKAEYSDRQRKTAAFGGAGFVYTPQFVISGRDFKGWDNSRLREKVESSQKLASRANLSLDAVQENGKITLKTSAQTTNPADAKNVDVFVAIYENKLVSQVKAGENSGRELKHDFVVREFFGAYQISNQNEFSKNFTLDAAWTKRDAGAVVFVQNSQTGEILQSLALKFCDS
;
A
#
# COMPACT_ATOMS: atom_id res chain seq x y z
N MET A 1 -24.10 -25.70 -82.72
CA MET A 1 -23.74 -26.15 -81.34
C MET A 1 -22.62 -25.25 -80.83
N ALA A 2 -22.95 -24.26 -80.03
CA ALA A 2 -21.97 -23.32 -79.44
C ALA A 2 -21.83 -23.63 -77.98
N LEU A 3 -20.60 -24.00 -77.57
CA LEU A 3 -20.25 -24.24 -76.15
C LEU A 3 -19.85 -22.91 -75.50
N THR A 4 -20.63 -22.42 -74.57
CA THR A 4 -20.28 -21.28 -73.75
C THR A 4 -19.46 -21.79 -72.53
N LYS A 5 -18.19 -21.34 -72.42
CA LYS A 5 -17.32 -21.58 -71.28
C LYS A 5 -17.58 -20.52 -70.20
N THR A 6 -18.12 -20.92 -69.04
CA THR A 6 -18.26 -20.04 -67.87
C THR A 6 -16.96 -20.02 -67.11
N LEU A 7 -16.36 -18.82 -66.96
CA LEU A 7 -15.15 -18.57 -66.15
C LEU A 7 -15.59 -18.28 -64.73
N ALA A 8 -15.25 -19.15 -63.78
CA ALA A 8 -15.47 -18.91 -62.33
C ALA A 8 -14.31 -18.09 -61.78
N HIS A 9 -14.59 -16.88 -61.31
CA HIS A 9 -13.61 -16.06 -60.60
C HIS A 9 -13.60 -16.45 -59.11
N VAL A 10 -12.49 -17.02 -58.67
CA VAL A 10 -12.21 -17.27 -57.23
C VAL A 10 -11.69 -15.97 -56.63
N VAL A 11 -12.50 -15.28 -55.83
CA VAL A 11 -12.06 -14.13 -55.04
C VAL A 11 -11.43 -14.66 -53.76
N SER A 12 -10.10 -14.60 -53.68
CA SER A 12 -9.34 -14.94 -52.49
C SER A 12 -9.37 -13.75 -51.49
N ALA A 13 -10.15 -13.86 -50.41
CA ALA A 13 -10.20 -12.85 -49.36
C ALA A 13 -8.93 -12.94 -48.51
N LEU A 14 -8.05 -11.96 -48.62
CA LEU A 14 -6.85 -11.82 -47.78
C LEU A 14 -7.28 -11.29 -46.41
N LEU A 15 -7.31 -12.14 -45.37
CA LEU A 15 -7.52 -11.73 -44.00
C LEU A 15 -6.25 -10.99 -43.49
N ILE A 16 -6.32 -9.68 -43.42
CA ILE A 16 -5.28 -8.84 -42.80
C ILE A 16 -5.47 -8.94 -41.29
N ALA A 17 -4.64 -9.74 -40.63
CA ALA A 17 -4.55 -9.76 -39.17
C ALA A 17 -3.90 -8.43 -38.71
N THR A 18 -4.70 -7.51 -38.17
CA THR A 18 -4.17 -6.30 -37.51
C THR A 18 -3.53 -6.72 -36.17
N PRO A 19 -2.28 -6.33 -35.88
CA PRO A 19 -1.68 -6.58 -34.61
C PRO A 19 -2.47 -5.82 -33.54
N ILE A 20 -2.97 -6.51 -32.52
CA ILE A 20 -3.54 -5.90 -31.32
C ILE A 20 -2.37 -5.31 -30.55
N ILE A 21 -2.18 -3.99 -30.64
CA ILE A 21 -1.23 -3.27 -29.80
C ILE A 21 -1.84 -3.26 -28.40
N SER A 22 -1.32 -4.11 -27.52
CA SER A 22 -1.62 -4.03 -26.09
C SER A 22 -1.01 -2.74 -25.56
N ILE A 23 -1.83 -1.75 -25.26
CA ILE A 23 -1.39 -0.52 -24.59
C ILE A 23 -1.15 -0.91 -23.14
N ALA A 24 0.11 -0.83 -22.70
CA ALA A 24 0.45 -1.02 -21.29
C ALA A 24 -0.22 0.08 -20.45
N ALA A 25 -1.02 -0.29 -19.45
CA ALA A 25 -1.52 0.68 -18.49
C ALA A 25 -0.36 1.10 -17.57
N GLU A 26 -0.12 2.41 -17.52
CA GLU A 26 0.95 2.99 -16.72
C GLU A 26 0.38 4.04 -15.76
N CYS A 27 0.73 3.94 -14.49
CA CYS A 27 0.44 4.96 -13.50
C CYS A 27 1.67 5.29 -12.67
N SER A 28 1.79 6.56 -12.31
CA SER A 28 2.95 7.05 -11.58
C SER A 28 2.56 8.06 -10.50
N ALA A 29 3.38 8.14 -9.46
CA ALA A 29 3.30 9.15 -8.44
C ALA A 29 4.70 9.60 -8.02
N LYS A 30 4.81 10.88 -7.63
CA LYS A 30 6.03 11.45 -7.04
C LYS A 30 5.66 12.26 -5.80
N SER A 31 6.49 12.18 -4.76
CA SER A 31 6.28 12.98 -3.55
C SER A 31 6.50 14.47 -3.82
N GLY A 32 5.74 15.29 -3.11
CA GLY A 32 5.91 16.76 -3.13
C GLY A 32 7.03 17.24 -2.19
N ALA A 33 7.16 18.55 -2.12
CA ALA A 33 8.16 19.22 -1.30
C ALA A 33 7.86 19.19 0.21
N GLN A 34 6.62 18.93 0.61
CA GLN A 34 6.19 18.81 2.00
C GLN A 34 6.12 17.36 2.44
N THR A 35 6.29 17.14 3.74
CA THR A 35 6.16 15.82 4.35
C THR A 35 4.69 15.37 4.35
N VAL A 36 4.42 14.19 3.81
CA VAL A 36 3.14 13.49 3.91
C VAL A 36 3.25 12.45 5.04
N PRO A 37 2.44 12.56 6.11
CA PRO A 37 2.53 11.62 7.22
C PRO A 37 1.98 10.25 6.84
N LEU A 38 2.65 9.18 7.32
CA LEU A 38 2.13 7.82 7.29
C LEU A 38 1.20 7.62 8.49
N LEU A 39 -0.01 7.13 8.26
CA LEU A 39 -0.97 6.72 9.28
C LEU A 39 -1.10 5.20 9.24
N GLU A 40 -0.67 4.54 10.29
CA GLU A 40 -0.75 3.09 10.44
C GLU A 40 -1.84 2.75 11.46
N LEU A 41 -2.71 1.81 11.12
CA LEU A 41 -3.64 1.17 12.04
C LEU A 41 -3.19 -0.27 12.26
N TYR A 42 -2.97 -0.66 13.51
CA TYR A 42 -2.82 -2.06 13.91
C TYR A 42 -4.16 -2.57 14.44
N THR A 43 -4.72 -3.57 13.76
CA THR A 43 -6.08 -4.08 13.94
C THR A 43 -6.14 -5.60 13.85
N SER A 44 -7.29 -6.21 14.14
CA SER A 44 -7.56 -7.63 13.92
C SER A 44 -9.05 -7.87 13.83
N GLU A 45 -9.49 -8.81 12.97
CA GLU A 45 -10.86 -9.30 12.94
C GLU A 45 -11.27 -10.00 14.26
N GLY A 46 -10.29 -10.48 15.04
CA GLY A 46 -10.51 -11.10 16.36
C GLY A 46 -10.81 -10.11 17.47
N CYS A 47 -10.47 -8.85 17.31
CA CYS A 47 -10.56 -7.80 18.33
C CYS A 47 -11.92 -7.08 18.27
N SER A 48 -12.77 -7.19 19.31
CA SER A 48 -14.12 -6.59 19.32
C SER A 48 -14.15 -5.06 19.37
N SER A 49 -13.09 -4.42 19.82
CA SER A 49 -12.94 -2.97 19.85
C SER A 49 -12.35 -2.38 18.55
N CYS A 50 -11.94 -3.22 17.60
CA CYS A 50 -11.28 -2.80 16.36
C CYS A 50 -12.23 -2.27 15.27
N PRO A 51 -13.46 -2.79 15.06
CA PRO A 51 -14.32 -2.38 13.95
C PRO A 51 -14.64 -0.88 13.87
N PRO A 52 -14.81 -0.12 14.97
CA PRO A 52 -14.95 1.33 14.90
C PRO A 52 -13.70 2.04 14.35
N ALA A 53 -12.50 1.53 14.65
CA ALA A 53 -11.24 2.07 14.14
C ALA A 53 -11.07 1.78 12.64
N ASP A 54 -11.37 0.56 12.20
CA ASP A 54 -11.38 0.19 10.78
C ASP A 54 -12.35 1.09 9.99
N LYS A 55 -13.56 1.30 10.51
CA LYS A 55 -14.54 2.19 9.89
C LYS A 55 -14.05 3.64 9.82
N TRP A 56 -13.38 4.14 10.87
CA TRP A 56 -12.81 5.48 10.86
C TRP A 56 -11.68 5.59 9.82
N MET A 57 -10.81 4.56 9.74
CA MET A 57 -9.73 4.47 8.76
C MET A 57 -10.27 4.52 7.32
N SER A 58 -11.35 3.79 7.03
CA SER A 58 -12.03 3.79 5.72
C SER A 58 -12.54 5.16 5.28
N GLY A 59 -12.80 6.06 6.22
CA GLY A 59 -13.24 7.44 5.96
C GLY A 59 -12.11 8.44 5.72
N ILE A 60 -10.84 8.02 5.79
CA ILE A 60 -9.68 8.93 5.65
C ILE A 60 -9.52 9.39 4.20
N LYS A 61 -9.34 10.71 4.02
CA LYS A 61 -8.98 11.30 2.74
C LYS A 61 -7.47 11.20 2.52
N THR A 62 -7.09 10.61 1.40
CA THR A 62 -5.71 10.21 1.10
C THR A 62 -4.87 11.27 0.38
N ASP A 63 -5.42 12.45 0.16
CA ASP A 63 -4.73 13.56 -0.52
C ASP A 63 -3.54 14.13 0.27
N LYS A 64 -3.56 13.99 1.60
CA LYS A 64 -2.59 14.60 2.52
C LYS A 64 -2.03 13.67 3.60
N VAL A 65 -2.42 12.42 3.58
CA VAL A 65 -1.98 11.37 4.52
C VAL A 65 -1.95 10.03 3.80
N THR A 66 -0.99 9.19 4.13
CA THR A 66 -0.87 7.84 3.57
C THR A 66 -1.34 6.82 4.60
N PRO A 67 -2.55 6.22 4.45
CA PRO A 67 -3.07 5.22 5.38
C PRO A 67 -2.60 3.81 5.03
N LEU A 68 -2.30 2.98 6.06
CA LEU A 68 -2.06 1.54 5.97
C LEU A 68 -2.66 0.83 7.17
N ALA A 69 -3.41 -0.26 6.97
CA ALA A 69 -3.95 -1.11 8.01
C ALA A 69 -3.19 -2.44 8.07
N PHE A 70 -2.57 -2.73 9.20
CA PHE A 70 -1.82 -3.95 9.48
C PHE A 70 -2.64 -4.85 10.38
N HIS A 71 -3.01 -6.03 9.89
CA HIS A 71 -3.72 -7.03 10.68
C HIS A 71 -2.73 -7.87 11.48
N VAL A 72 -2.82 -7.80 12.80
CA VAL A 72 -1.91 -8.50 13.72
C VAL A 72 -2.40 -9.91 14.02
N ASP A 73 -1.48 -10.85 14.24
CA ASP A 73 -1.78 -12.26 14.42
C ASP A 73 -2.01 -12.69 15.88
N TYR A 74 -1.67 -11.85 16.86
CA TYR A 74 -1.78 -12.22 18.27
C TYR A 74 -3.21 -12.29 18.82
N TRP A 75 -4.24 -12.09 17.97
CA TRP A 75 -5.64 -12.37 18.26
C TRP A 75 -6.14 -13.69 17.67
N ASP A 76 -5.37 -14.35 16.81
CA ASP A 76 -5.81 -15.55 16.08
C ASP A 76 -6.12 -16.76 16.99
N TYR A 77 -5.64 -16.74 18.24
CA TYR A 77 -5.85 -17.80 19.22
C TYR A 77 -7.28 -17.87 19.79
N ILE A 78 -8.12 -16.82 19.62
CA ILE A 78 -9.46 -16.74 20.20
C ILE A 78 -10.54 -17.49 19.38
N GLY A 79 -10.15 -18.37 18.48
CA GLY A 79 -11.05 -19.21 17.68
C GLY A 79 -11.41 -18.66 16.29
N TRP A 80 -10.92 -17.47 15.92
CA TRP A 80 -11.00 -16.90 14.58
C TRP A 80 -9.62 -16.52 14.08
N LYS A 81 -9.20 -17.13 12.97
CA LYS A 81 -7.96 -16.73 12.31
C LYS A 81 -8.27 -15.63 11.30
N ASP A 82 -7.71 -14.45 11.54
CA ASP A 82 -7.80 -13.34 10.59
C ASP A 82 -7.01 -13.66 9.31
N LYS A 83 -7.70 -13.71 8.15
CA LYS A 83 -7.08 -14.08 6.86
C LYS A 83 -6.07 -13.04 6.34
N PHE A 84 -6.03 -11.86 6.94
CA PHE A 84 -5.12 -10.78 6.59
C PHE A 84 -3.96 -10.67 7.57
N SER A 85 -4.02 -11.36 8.71
CA SER A 85 -2.99 -11.29 9.74
C SER A 85 -1.68 -11.92 9.29
N LYS A 86 -0.57 -11.31 9.70
CA LYS A 86 0.78 -11.85 9.55
C LYS A 86 1.62 -11.52 10.79
N ALA A 87 2.48 -12.46 11.21
CA ALA A 87 3.39 -12.27 12.34
C ALA A 87 4.33 -11.07 12.14
N GLU A 88 4.77 -10.84 10.90
CA GLU A 88 5.61 -9.69 10.55
C GLU A 88 4.94 -8.33 10.84
N TYR A 89 3.60 -8.25 10.82
CA TYR A 89 2.87 -7.03 11.15
C TYR A 89 2.84 -6.78 12.67
N SER A 90 2.71 -7.84 13.45
CA SER A 90 2.86 -7.77 14.91
C SER A 90 4.28 -7.37 15.32
N ASP A 91 5.30 -7.87 14.61
CA ASP A 91 6.70 -7.49 14.85
C ASP A 91 6.96 -6.03 14.48
N ARG A 92 6.39 -5.53 13.35
CA ARG A 92 6.43 -4.12 13.01
C ARG A 92 5.80 -3.26 14.10
N GLN A 93 4.63 -3.65 14.62
CA GLN A 93 3.96 -2.93 15.70
C GLN A 93 4.85 -2.83 16.94
N ARG A 94 5.44 -3.97 17.38
CA ARG A 94 6.35 -3.99 18.54
C ARG A 94 7.57 -3.08 18.33
N LYS A 95 8.18 -3.14 17.15
CA LYS A 95 9.31 -2.26 16.80
C LYS A 95 8.91 -0.79 16.82
N THR A 96 7.75 -0.45 16.27
CA THR A 96 7.23 0.94 16.25
C THR A 96 6.90 1.43 17.67
N ALA A 97 6.30 0.60 18.51
CA ALA A 97 6.03 0.91 19.92
C ALA A 97 7.33 1.17 20.70
N ALA A 98 8.37 0.35 20.47
CA ALA A 98 9.67 0.50 21.11
C ALA A 98 10.36 1.83 20.77
N PHE A 99 10.24 2.33 19.54
CA PHE A 99 10.73 3.67 19.17
C PHE A 99 10.04 4.80 19.95
N GLY A 100 8.80 4.59 20.39
CA GLY A 100 8.04 5.51 21.24
C GLY A 100 8.27 5.31 22.74
N GLY A 101 9.14 4.37 23.12
CA GLY A 101 9.40 4.01 24.53
C GLY A 101 8.27 3.20 25.18
N ALA A 102 7.33 2.66 24.39
CA ALA A 102 6.24 1.83 24.90
C ALA A 102 6.71 0.38 25.11
N GLY A 103 6.42 -0.18 26.29
CA GLY A 103 6.74 -1.58 26.64
C GLY A 103 5.68 -2.59 26.21
N PHE A 104 4.58 -2.16 25.60
CA PHE A 104 3.48 -3.03 25.18
C PHE A 104 2.81 -2.51 23.90
N VAL A 105 2.09 -3.40 23.23
CA VAL A 105 1.26 -3.13 22.04
C VAL A 105 -0.20 -3.44 22.36
N TYR A 106 -1.12 -2.86 21.63
CA TYR A 106 -2.56 -3.05 21.80
C TYR A 106 -3.30 -2.86 20.47
N THR A 107 -4.54 -3.29 20.40
CA THR A 107 -5.44 -3.01 19.27
C THR A 107 -6.78 -2.46 19.77
N PRO A 108 -7.42 -1.57 18.98
CA PRO A 108 -6.85 -0.92 17.82
C PRO A 108 -5.79 0.10 18.24
N GLN A 109 -4.66 0.14 17.54
CA GLN A 109 -3.63 1.15 17.76
C GLN A 109 -3.39 1.94 16.48
N PHE A 110 -3.53 3.27 16.57
CA PHE A 110 -3.09 4.16 15.51
C PHE A 110 -1.70 4.70 15.79
N VAL A 111 -0.90 4.76 14.73
CA VAL A 111 0.43 5.39 14.74
C VAL A 111 0.49 6.40 13.62
N ILE A 112 0.91 7.63 13.90
CA ILE A 112 1.14 8.65 12.87
C ILE A 112 2.60 9.06 12.86
N SER A 113 3.23 9.01 11.68
CA SER A 113 4.66 9.34 11.48
C SER A 113 5.58 8.63 12.50
N GLY A 114 5.29 7.36 12.82
CA GLY A 114 6.08 6.54 13.74
C GLY A 114 5.82 6.80 15.23
N ARG A 115 4.76 7.53 15.59
CA ARG A 115 4.38 7.81 16.98
C ARG A 115 2.97 7.38 17.28
N ASP A 116 2.75 6.82 18.46
CA ASP A 116 1.43 6.41 18.95
C ASP A 116 0.44 7.59 18.93
N PHE A 117 -0.73 7.37 18.31
CA PHE A 117 -1.76 8.38 18.09
C PHE A 117 -2.99 8.07 18.93
N LYS A 118 -2.85 8.24 20.25
CA LYS A 118 -3.95 8.03 21.21
C LYS A 118 -5.07 9.07 21.02
N GLY A 119 -6.31 8.62 21.28
CA GLY A 119 -7.48 9.48 21.16
C GLY A 119 -7.65 10.01 19.75
N TRP A 120 -7.49 9.13 18.78
CA TRP A 120 -7.65 9.40 17.36
C TRP A 120 -9.06 9.92 17.05
N ASP A 121 -9.11 11.04 16.33
CA ASP A 121 -10.31 11.66 15.76
C ASP A 121 -9.91 12.55 14.56
N ASN A 122 -10.92 13.04 13.83
CA ASN A 122 -10.69 13.84 12.63
C ASN A 122 -10.02 15.18 12.91
N SER A 123 -10.25 15.82 14.04
CA SER A 123 -9.66 17.12 14.38
C SER A 123 -8.16 16.96 14.68
N ARG A 124 -7.81 16.01 15.51
CA ARG A 124 -6.42 15.68 15.84
C ARG A 124 -5.63 15.20 14.63
N LEU A 125 -6.24 14.38 13.76
CA LEU A 125 -5.60 13.98 12.52
C LEU A 125 -5.29 15.19 11.65
N ARG A 126 -6.27 16.10 11.48
CA ARG A 126 -6.08 17.32 10.69
C ARG A 126 -4.92 18.16 11.23
N GLU A 127 -4.86 18.40 12.55
CA GLU A 127 -3.74 19.13 13.19
C GLU A 127 -2.38 18.48 12.90
N LYS A 128 -2.30 17.14 12.97
CA LYS A 128 -1.08 16.40 12.65
C LYS A 128 -0.69 16.53 11.18
N VAL A 129 -1.65 16.41 10.29
CA VAL A 129 -1.43 16.60 8.84
C VAL A 129 -0.96 18.02 8.56
N GLU A 130 -1.64 19.04 9.08
CA GLU A 130 -1.27 20.46 8.90
C GLU A 130 0.13 20.75 9.45
N SER A 131 0.49 20.17 10.60
CA SER A 131 1.83 20.32 11.16
C SER A 131 2.90 19.65 10.29
N SER A 132 2.62 18.45 9.76
CA SER A 132 3.54 17.75 8.86
C SER A 132 3.75 18.51 7.55
N GLN A 133 2.71 19.11 7.00
CA GLN A 133 2.78 19.91 5.77
C GLN A 133 3.59 21.22 5.90
N LYS A 134 3.89 21.66 7.11
CA LYS A 134 4.81 22.78 7.36
C LYS A 134 6.29 22.37 7.31
N LEU A 135 6.54 21.05 7.31
CA LEU A 135 7.90 20.50 7.26
C LEU A 135 8.29 20.23 5.82
N ALA A 136 9.50 20.63 5.44
CA ALA A 136 10.09 20.21 4.18
C ALA A 136 10.32 18.69 4.21
N SER A 137 10.05 18.05 3.08
CA SER A 137 10.33 16.62 2.93
C SER A 137 11.84 16.36 3.05
N ARG A 138 12.19 15.31 3.79
CA ARG A 138 13.58 14.83 3.92
C ARG A 138 13.90 13.68 2.98
N ALA A 139 12.93 13.26 2.15
CA ALA A 139 13.15 12.27 1.11
C ALA A 139 12.27 12.56 -0.11
N ASN A 140 12.80 12.34 -1.31
CA ASN A 140 12.05 12.31 -2.56
C ASN A 140 11.70 10.86 -2.88
N LEU A 141 10.44 10.59 -3.19
CA LEU A 141 9.93 9.25 -3.48
C LEU A 141 9.30 9.21 -4.86
N SER A 142 9.42 8.08 -5.56
CA SER A 142 8.61 7.80 -6.75
C SER A 142 8.10 6.35 -6.75
N LEU A 143 6.93 6.19 -7.34
CA LEU A 143 6.29 4.91 -7.66
C LEU A 143 5.81 4.97 -9.10
N ASP A 144 6.22 3.99 -9.92
CA ASP A 144 5.74 3.81 -11.28
C ASP A 144 5.28 2.35 -11.42
N ALA A 145 4.01 2.16 -11.75
CA ALA A 145 3.42 0.83 -11.99
C ALA A 145 3.12 0.66 -13.47
N VAL A 146 3.77 -0.32 -14.09
CA VAL A 146 3.58 -0.66 -15.50
C VAL A 146 2.99 -2.06 -15.58
N GLN A 147 1.80 -2.18 -16.19
CA GLN A 147 1.18 -3.48 -16.42
C GLN A 147 1.51 -3.97 -17.82
N GLU A 148 2.15 -5.13 -17.89
CA GLU A 148 2.50 -5.78 -19.15
C GLU A 148 2.54 -7.31 -18.97
N ASN A 149 2.09 -8.06 -19.99
CA ASN A 149 2.19 -9.53 -20.04
C ASN A 149 1.66 -10.26 -18.79
N GLY A 150 0.53 -9.79 -18.23
CA GLY A 150 -0.10 -10.42 -17.05
C GLY A 150 0.64 -10.17 -15.74
N LYS A 151 1.52 -9.15 -15.69
CA LYS A 151 2.25 -8.73 -14.50
C LYS A 151 2.27 -7.23 -14.35
N ILE A 152 2.44 -6.77 -13.11
CA ILE A 152 2.74 -5.37 -12.80
C ILE A 152 4.21 -5.28 -12.42
N THR A 153 4.95 -4.43 -13.10
CA THR A 153 6.28 -4.02 -12.64
C THR A 153 6.12 -2.72 -11.87
N LEU A 154 6.29 -2.80 -10.54
CA LEU A 154 6.31 -1.62 -9.68
C LEU A 154 7.77 -1.17 -9.52
N LYS A 155 8.11 -0.04 -10.14
CA LYS A 155 9.40 0.63 -9.97
C LYS A 155 9.29 1.59 -8.78
N THR A 156 10.20 1.47 -7.83
CA THR A 156 10.21 2.28 -6.61
C THR A 156 11.55 2.95 -6.47
N SER A 157 11.56 4.24 -6.19
CA SER A 157 12.78 4.95 -5.81
C SER A 157 12.59 5.81 -4.58
N ALA A 158 13.67 6.00 -3.83
CA ALA A 158 13.76 6.90 -2.70
C ALA A 158 15.14 7.56 -2.69
N GLN A 159 15.17 8.87 -2.43
CA GLN A 159 16.40 9.64 -2.30
C GLN A 159 16.29 10.56 -1.10
N THR A 160 17.24 10.51 -0.17
CA THR A 160 17.27 11.48 0.94
C THR A 160 17.74 12.84 0.45
N THR A 161 17.07 13.90 0.93
CA THR A 161 17.44 15.28 0.59
C THR A 161 18.65 15.77 1.40
N ASN A 162 18.95 15.09 2.52
CA ASN A 162 20.13 15.34 3.35
C ASN A 162 20.98 14.06 3.44
N PRO A 163 22.25 14.08 2.99
CA PRO A 163 23.14 12.93 3.08
C PRO A 163 23.35 12.38 4.50
N ALA A 164 23.21 13.21 5.54
CA ALA A 164 23.31 12.77 6.92
C ALA A 164 22.18 11.78 7.31
N ASP A 165 21.03 11.87 6.68
CA ASP A 165 19.89 10.95 6.92
C ASP A 165 20.14 9.55 6.33
N ALA A 166 20.85 9.45 5.21
CA ALA A 166 21.00 8.20 4.45
C ALA A 166 21.59 7.03 5.27
N LYS A 167 22.41 7.33 6.28
CA LYS A 167 23.05 6.32 7.12
C LYS A 167 22.10 5.65 8.13
N ASN A 168 20.98 6.32 8.42
CA ASN A 168 20.07 5.93 9.50
C ASN A 168 18.62 5.81 9.00
N VAL A 169 18.42 5.42 7.75
CA VAL A 169 17.07 5.26 7.19
C VAL A 169 16.90 3.92 6.49
N ASP A 170 15.69 3.41 6.61
CA ASP A 170 15.21 2.24 5.91
C ASP A 170 14.06 2.65 4.95
N VAL A 171 14.03 2.02 3.78
CA VAL A 171 12.93 2.13 2.82
C VAL A 171 12.02 0.91 2.95
N PHE A 172 10.72 1.16 3.02
CA PHE A 172 9.69 0.14 3.04
C PHE A 172 8.73 0.33 1.88
N VAL A 173 8.21 -0.78 1.37
CA VAL A 173 7.17 -0.81 0.33
C VAL A 173 6.04 -1.71 0.79
N ALA A 174 4.81 -1.23 0.72
CA ALA A 174 3.61 -1.99 1.02
C ALA A 174 2.70 -2.07 -0.21
N ILE A 175 2.07 -3.22 -0.44
CA ILE A 175 0.94 -3.37 -1.35
C ILE A 175 -0.31 -3.47 -0.49
N TYR A 176 -1.28 -2.59 -0.73
CA TYR A 176 -2.53 -2.54 0.02
C TYR A 176 -3.74 -2.84 -0.86
N GLU A 177 -4.84 -3.26 -0.23
CA GLU A 177 -6.11 -3.55 -0.89
C GLU A 177 -7.26 -2.92 -0.09
N ASN A 178 -8.25 -2.36 -0.81
CA ASN A 178 -9.46 -1.76 -0.25
C ASN A 178 -10.69 -2.63 -0.49
N LYS A 179 -11.81 -2.22 0.10
CA LYS A 179 -13.14 -2.82 -0.08
C LYS A 179 -13.18 -4.32 0.24
N LEU A 180 -12.33 -4.74 1.16
CA LEU A 180 -12.33 -6.12 1.63
C LEU A 180 -13.50 -6.35 2.58
N VAL A 181 -14.13 -7.53 2.47
CA VAL A 181 -15.26 -7.94 3.31
C VAL A 181 -14.98 -9.32 3.90
N SER A 182 -15.26 -9.47 5.18
CA SER A 182 -15.17 -10.72 5.91
C SER A 182 -16.44 -11.02 6.67
N GLN A 183 -16.90 -12.29 6.57
CA GLN A 183 -17.96 -12.82 7.40
C GLN A 183 -17.31 -13.58 8.55
N VAL A 184 -17.25 -12.96 9.72
CA VAL A 184 -16.59 -13.55 10.90
C VAL A 184 -17.50 -14.61 11.51
N LYS A 185 -16.99 -15.85 11.66
CA LYS A 185 -17.79 -16.99 12.11
C LYS A 185 -17.51 -17.43 13.54
N ALA A 186 -16.46 -16.91 14.17
CA ALA A 186 -16.07 -17.28 15.52
C ALA A 186 -15.33 -16.11 16.21
N GLY A 187 -14.94 -16.27 17.49
CA GLY A 187 -14.28 -15.23 18.28
C GLY A 187 -15.22 -14.10 18.70
N GLU A 188 -14.65 -12.99 19.15
CA GLU A 188 -15.41 -11.86 19.73
C GLU A 188 -16.31 -11.12 18.71
N ASN A 189 -15.99 -11.18 17.42
CA ASN A 189 -16.78 -10.59 16.35
C ASN A 189 -17.67 -11.60 15.61
N SER A 190 -17.94 -12.78 16.18
CA SER A 190 -18.77 -13.82 15.57
C SER A 190 -20.11 -13.27 15.09
N GLY A 191 -20.51 -13.64 13.86
CA GLY A 191 -21.75 -13.21 13.22
C GLY A 191 -21.70 -11.83 12.56
N ARG A 192 -20.59 -11.11 12.63
CA ARG A 192 -20.45 -9.79 12.01
C ARG A 192 -19.89 -9.87 10.60
N GLU A 193 -20.37 -8.96 9.74
CA GLU A 193 -19.70 -8.56 8.51
C GLU A 193 -18.75 -7.42 8.81
N LEU A 194 -17.46 -7.61 8.58
CA LEU A 194 -16.43 -6.60 8.74
C LEU A 194 -15.98 -6.10 7.36
N LYS A 195 -15.73 -4.78 7.29
CA LYS A 195 -15.25 -4.10 6.07
C LYS A 195 -13.94 -3.43 6.36
N HIS A 196 -12.99 -3.59 5.45
CA HIS A 196 -11.64 -3.12 5.64
C HIS A 196 -11.13 -2.39 4.40
N ASP A 197 -10.40 -1.31 4.61
CA ASP A 197 -9.69 -0.55 3.59
C ASP A 197 -8.22 -0.37 3.99
N PHE A 198 -7.36 -0.09 3.00
CA PHE A 198 -5.93 0.10 3.17
C PHE A 198 -5.19 -1.10 3.78
N VAL A 199 -5.76 -2.31 3.67
CA VAL A 199 -5.21 -3.53 4.26
C VAL A 199 -3.90 -3.90 3.59
N VAL A 200 -2.82 -3.95 4.36
CA VAL A 200 -1.52 -4.38 3.86
C VAL A 200 -1.57 -5.86 3.52
N ARG A 201 -1.28 -6.19 2.26
CA ARG A 201 -1.27 -7.56 1.74
C ARG A 201 0.15 -8.09 1.56
N GLU A 202 1.06 -7.22 1.13
CA GLU A 202 2.48 -7.51 1.02
C GLU A 202 3.28 -6.36 1.64
N PHE A 203 4.35 -6.70 2.34
CA PHE A 203 5.21 -5.74 3.00
C PHE A 203 6.68 -6.10 2.75
N PHE A 204 7.46 -5.15 2.27
CA PHE A 204 8.84 -5.34 1.86
C PHE A 204 9.75 -4.32 2.55
N GLY A 205 10.90 -4.75 2.97
CA GLY A 205 11.91 -3.94 3.67
C GLY A 205 12.44 -4.70 4.89
N ALA A 206 13.28 -4.11 5.67
CA ALA A 206 13.91 -2.79 5.54
C ALA A 206 14.99 -2.81 4.45
N TYR A 207 14.94 -1.87 3.51
CA TYR A 207 15.98 -1.71 2.52
C TYR A 207 16.84 -0.50 2.86
N GLN A 208 18.15 -0.67 2.79
CA GLN A 208 19.10 0.42 3.02
C GLN A 208 19.18 1.35 1.80
N ILE A 209 19.33 2.63 2.05
CA ILE A 209 19.71 3.61 1.02
C ILE A 209 21.22 3.46 0.75
N SER A 210 21.62 3.50 -0.52
CA SER A 210 23.02 3.38 -0.93
C SER A 210 23.87 4.58 -0.47
N ASN A 211 25.20 4.44 -0.59
CA ASN A 211 26.13 5.54 -0.30
C ASN A 211 25.94 6.78 -1.20
N GLN A 212 25.19 6.67 -2.28
CA GLN A 212 24.79 7.78 -3.16
C GLN A 212 23.49 8.46 -2.71
N ASN A 213 22.96 8.13 -1.54
CA ASN A 213 21.70 8.59 -0.96
C ASN A 213 20.46 8.17 -1.76
N GLU A 214 20.57 7.09 -2.54
CA GLU A 214 19.53 6.59 -3.43
C GLU A 214 19.17 5.13 -3.15
N PHE A 215 17.90 4.83 -3.29
CA PHE A 215 17.36 3.49 -3.35
C PHE A 215 16.54 3.36 -4.64
N SER A 216 16.71 2.26 -5.35
CA SER A 216 15.85 1.90 -6.48
C SER A 216 15.66 0.40 -6.51
N LYS A 217 14.41 -0.05 -6.64
CA LYS A 217 14.06 -1.47 -6.75
C LYS A 217 12.79 -1.67 -7.57
N ASN A 218 12.80 -2.74 -8.36
CA ASN A 218 11.61 -3.20 -9.08
C ASN A 218 11.00 -4.39 -8.33
N PHE A 219 9.67 -4.38 -8.20
CA PHE A 219 8.88 -5.49 -7.70
C PHE A 219 8.00 -6.00 -8.85
N THR A 220 7.92 -7.31 -9.00
CA THR A 220 7.03 -7.93 -9.97
C THR A 220 5.83 -8.51 -9.23
N LEU A 221 4.64 -8.01 -9.57
CA LEU A 221 3.37 -8.42 -8.96
C LEU A 221 2.49 -9.09 -10.04
N ASP A 222 1.55 -9.94 -9.58
CA ASP A 222 0.54 -10.50 -10.46
C ASP A 222 -0.41 -9.39 -10.97
N ALA A 223 -0.77 -9.42 -12.26
CA ALA A 223 -1.70 -8.43 -12.84
C ALA A 223 -3.10 -8.49 -12.23
N ALA A 224 -3.47 -9.59 -11.54
CA ALA A 224 -4.73 -9.65 -10.81
C ALA A 224 -4.88 -8.52 -9.78
N TRP A 225 -3.79 -7.89 -9.34
CA TRP A 225 -3.82 -6.72 -8.46
C TRP A 225 -4.51 -5.50 -9.10
N THR A 226 -4.47 -5.32 -10.43
CA THR A 226 -5.17 -4.22 -11.10
C THR A 226 -6.69 -4.37 -11.11
N LYS A 227 -7.18 -5.63 -11.00
CA LYS A 227 -8.63 -5.92 -10.90
C LYS A 227 -9.17 -5.75 -9.49
N ARG A 228 -8.32 -5.41 -8.53
CA ARG A 228 -8.64 -5.17 -7.13
C ARG A 228 -8.55 -3.67 -6.86
N ASP A 229 -9.27 -3.18 -5.89
CA ASP A 229 -9.10 -1.81 -5.41
C ASP A 229 -7.79 -1.71 -4.60
N ALA A 230 -6.66 -1.76 -5.27
CA ALA A 230 -5.34 -1.92 -4.69
C ALA A 230 -4.37 -0.83 -5.12
N GLY A 231 -3.25 -0.75 -4.41
CA GLY A 231 -2.17 0.17 -4.72
C GLY A 231 -0.90 -0.16 -3.94
N ALA A 232 0.09 0.70 -4.12
CA ALA A 232 1.36 0.60 -3.43
C ALA A 232 1.64 1.85 -2.59
N VAL A 233 2.39 1.65 -1.52
CA VAL A 233 2.94 2.72 -0.69
C VAL A 233 4.44 2.51 -0.57
N VAL A 234 5.21 3.58 -0.72
CA VAL A 234 6.62 3.63 -0.34
C VAL A 234 6.80 4.66 0.77
N PHE A 235 7.63 4.36 1.75
CA PHE A 235 7.99 5.32 2.78
C PHE A 235 9.42 5.13 3.28
N VAL A 236 10.00 6.23 3.78
CA VAL A 236 11.34 6.25 4.37
C VAL A 236 11.20 6.50 5.87
N GLN A 237 11.81 5.63 6.67
CA GLN A 237 11.76 5.64 8.13
C GLN A 237 13.18 5.73 8.70
N ASN A 238 13.38 6.61 9.67
CA ASN A 238 14.61 6.65 10.46
C ASN A 238 14.71 5.36 11.30
N SER A 239 15.79 4.59 11.10
CA SER A 239 15.99 3.27 11.71
C SER A 239 16.31 3.32 13.21
N GLN A 240 16.69 4.49 13.73
CA GLN A 240 17.00 4.69 15.14
C GLN A 240 15.84 5.29 15.93
N THR A 241 15.11 6.22 15.31
CA THR A 241 14.04 6.96 16.00
C THR A 241 12.64 6.50 15.63
N GLY A 242 12.48 5.78 14.51
CA GLY A 242 11.17 5.38 13.98
C GLY A 242 10.40 6.51 13.28
N GLU A 243 10.97 7.73 13.18
CA GLU A 243 10.35 8.86 12.48
C GLU A 243 10.16 8.54 11.00
N ILE A 244 8.99 8.85 10.43
CA ILE A 244 8.75 8.77 9.00
C ILE A 244 9.17 10.10 8.35
N LEU A 245 10.13 10.03 7.43
CA LEU A 245 10.68 11.20 6.75
C LEU A 245 9.83 11.64 5.56
N GLN A 246 9.20 10.69 4.90
CA GLN A 246 8.26 10.89 3.79
C GLN A 246 7.49 9.62 3.51
N SER A 247 6.26 9.75 3.01
CA SER A 247 5.48 8.66 2.46
C SER A 247 4.80 9.04 1.14
N LEU A 248 4.54 8.05 0.29
CA LEU A 248 3.90 8.22 -1.01
C LEU A 248 3.03 7.02 -1.30
N ALA A 249 1.79 7.26 -1.74
CA ALA A 249 0.88 6.23 -2.21
C ALA A 249 0.62 6.36 -3.72
N LEU A 250 0.43 5.23 -4.37
CA LEU A 250 -0.02 5.11 -5.75
C LEU A 250 -1.15 4.07 -5.82
N LYS A 251 -2.35 4.47 -6.25
CA LYS A 251 -3.41 3.53 -6.62
C LYS A 251 -3.06 2.92 -7.98
N PHE A 252 -3.23 1.59 -8.13
CA PHE A 252 -3.01 0.95 -9.43
C PHE A 252 -4.09 1.39 -10.42
N CYS A 253 -3.68 1.61 -11.67
CA CYS A 253 -4.59 1.97 -12.75
C CYS A 253 -5.47 0.79 -13.11
N ASP A 254 -6.70 1.07 -13.50
CA ASP A 254 -7.55 0.12 -14.18
C ASP A 254 -7.00 -0.11 -15.60
N SER A 255 -6.87 -1.37 -16.01
CA SER A 255 -6.41 -1.79 -17.34
C SER A 255 -7.54 -1.74 -18.35
#